data_37db53451bdb4854a1b28cfe04c5a680
#
_entry.id   37db53451bdb4854a1b28cfe04c5a680
#
_cell.length_a   1.000
_cell.length_b   1.000
_cell.length_c   1.000
_cell.angle_alpha   90.00
_cell.angle_beta   90.00
_cell.angle_gamma   90.00
#
_symmetry.space_group_name_H-M   'P 1'
#
loop_
_entity.id
_entity.type
_entity.pdbx_description
1 polymer ?
#
loop_
_entity_poly.entity_id
_entity_poly.type
_entity_poly.pdbx_seq_one_letter_code
_entity_poly.pdbx_strand_id
1 'polypeptide(L)'
;MDRREFSALLPMLFAAPALAATAEAQMAGTPTAATPAALPKLVSGQYVWGEASGAQRPARTSRHYITGMLPDNIRLEAHVTFLQPGAPPEPVAHHKHSEIWFVREGTVSLMTAGVTRTLKAGDMGLCIAGDDHSITNASKTEPASYFVLSVGPPE
;
A
#
# COMPACT_ATOMS: atom_id res chain seq x y z
N MET A 1 47.22 18.89 40.88
CA MET A 1 47.12 20.33 41.22
C MET A 1 45.75 20.73 40.77
N ASP A 2 44.87 20.73 41.67
CA ASP A 2 44.27 21.68 42.60
C ASP A 2 43.12 22.42 41.92
N ARG A 3 41.95 22.08 42.34
CA ARG A 3 41.09 22.61 43.44
C ARG A 3 40.31 23.86 43.12
N ARG A 4 38.97 23.69 43.20
CA ARG A 4 38.02 24.59 43.90
C ARG A 4 37.83 25.99 43.24
N GLU A 5 36.58 26.45 43.11
CA GLU A 5 35.55 26.82 44.10
C GLU A 5 34.20 27.04 43.35
N PHE A 6 33.14 26.51 43.76
CA PHE A 6 32.06 26.98 44.62
C PHE A 6 31.72 28.47 44.50
N SER A 7 30.56 28.76 43.95
CA SER A 7 29.71 29.84 44.47
C SER A 7 28.24 29.58 44.13
N ALA A 8 27.52 29.36 45.17
CA ALA A 8 26.05 29.29 45.20
C ALA A 8 25.48 30.71 45.11
N LEU A 9 24.39 30.89 44.41
CA LEU A 9 23.42 31.94 44.67
C LEU A 9 22.01 31.41 44.53
N LEU A 10 21.32 31.50 45.62
CA LEU A 10 19.96 31.11 45.94
C LEU A 10 18.93 32.07 45.34
N PRO A 11 17.64 31.80 45.46
CA PRO A 11 16.59 32.03 44.48
C PRO A 11 15.81 33.32 44.73
N MET A 12 15.31 33.92 43.66
CA MET A 12 14.23 34.89 43.80
C MET A 12 12.91 34.25 43.36
N LEU A 13 12.06 34.02 44.35
CA LEU A 13 10.63 33.79 44.20
C LEU A 13 9.98 35.04 43.58
N PHE A 14 9.44 34.91 42.40
CA PHE A 14 8.39 35.80 41.94
C PHE A 14 7.10 35.00 41.85
N ALA A 15 6.19 35.30 42.79
CA ALA A 15 4.82 34.86 42.73
C ALA A 15 4.10 35.65 41.59
N ALA A 16 3.68 34.97 40.53
CA ALA A 16 2.73 35.52 39.58
C ALA A 16 1.33 34.95 39.88
N PRO A 17 0.28 35.76 39.79
CA PRO A 17 -1.07 35.30 40.07
C PRO A 17 -1.59 34.34 39.01
N ALA A 18 -2.16 33.25 39.45
CA ALA A 18 -2.87 32.30 38.59
C ALA A 18 -4.10 32.99 37.97
N LEU A 19 -4.05 33.31 36.69
CA LEU A 19 -5.25 33.51 35.92
C LEU A 19 -5.81 32.12 35.54
N ALA A 20 -6.92 31.78 36.15
CA ALA A 20 -7.71 30.63 35.78
C ALA A 20 -8.31 30.92 34.39
N ALA A 21 -7.68 30.43 33.35
CA ALA A 21 -8.28 30.32 32.02
C ALA A 21 -9.16 29.06 32.03
N THR A 22 -10.46 29.27 32.04
CA THR A 22 -11.44 28.23 31.75
C THR A 22 -11.19 27.76 30.31
N ALA A 23 -10.54 26.62 30.18
CA ALA A 23 -10.49 25.93 28.88
C ALA A 23 -11.89 25.38 28.60
N GLU A 24 -12.64 26.06 27.75
CA GLU A 24 -13.76 25.46 27.06
C GLU A 24 -13.20 24.31 26.21
N ALA A 25 -13.51 23.08 26.64
CA ALA A 25 -13.23 21.88 25.85
C ALA A 25 -14.06 21.96 24.56
N GLN A 26 -13.43 22.46 23.51
CA GLN A 26 -13.93 22.37 22.16
C GLN A 26 -13.95 20.87 21.83
N MET A 27 -15.12 20.28 21.89
CA MET A 27 -15.36 18.92 21.42
C MET A 27 -14.94 18.88 19.94
N ALA A 28 -13.74 18.38 19.70
CA ALA A 28 -13.28 18.05 18.36
C ALA A 28 -14.26 17.01 17.82
N GLY A 29 -15.10 17.45 16.88
CA GLY A 29 -15.99 16.54 16.18
C GLY A 29 -15.16 15.40 15.60
N THR A 30 -15.55 14.18 15.86
CA THR A 30 -14.97 12.97 15.27
C THR A 30 -14.93 13.20 13.75
N PRO A 31 -13.78 13.08 13.09
CA PRO A 31 -13.72 13.22 11.65
C PRO A 31 -14.64 12.15 11.06
N THR A 32 -15.71 12.58 10.43
CA THR A 32 -16.58 11.68 9.67
C THR A 32 -15.70 11.06 8.59
N ALA A 33 -15.50 9.74 8.65
CA ALA A 33 -14.77 9.03 7.61
C ALA A 33 -15.44 9.34 6.28
N ALA A 34 -14.69 9.97 5.37
CA ALA A 34 -15.21 10.28 4.04
C ALA A 34 -15.63 8.96 3.39
N THR A 35 -16.87 8.88 2.94
CA THR A 35 -17.35 7.74 2.16
C THR A 35 -16.40 7.56 0.96
N PRO A 36 -15.85 6.37 0.72
CA PRO A 36 -15.00 6.15 -0.44
C PRO A 36 -15.75 6.59 -1.71
N ALA A 37 -15.08 7.36 -2.55
CA ALA A 37 -15.68 7.79 -3.81
C ALA A 37 -16.06 6.55 -4.63
N ALA A 38 -17.26 6.55 -5.20
CA ALA A 38 -17.72 5.46 -6.05
C ALA A 38 -16.73 5.27 -7.23
N LEU A 39 -16.37 4.03 -7.52
CA LEU A 39 -15.50 3.71 -8.64
C LEU A 39 -16.16 4.14 -9.97
N PRO A 40 -15.39 4.67 -10.94
CA PRO A 40 -15.91 5.08 -12.22
C PRO A 40 -16.45 3.89 -13.02
N LYS A 41 -17.48 4.12 -13.83
CA LYS A 41 -17.91 3.14 -14.82
C LYS A 41 -16.85 3.04 -15.93
N LEU A 42 -16.43 1.84 -16.23
CA LEU A 42 -15.49 1.59 -17.31
C LEU A 42 -16.21 1.56 -18.66
N VAL A 43 -15.51 2.02 -19.67
CA VAL A 43 -15.96 2.01 -21.06
C VAL A 43 -14.91 1.31 -21.92
N SER A 44 -15.32 0.80 -23.09
CA SER A 44 -14.37 0.24 -24.05
C SER A 44 -13.39 1.32 -24.53
N GLY A 45 -12.11 0.99 -24.58
CA GLY A 45 -11.06 1.94 -24.96
C GLY A 45 -9.68 1.33 -24.95
N GLN A 46 -8.68 2.14 -25.27
CA GLN A 46 -7.26 1.82 -25.20
C GLN A 46 -6.66 2.53 -23.99
N TYR A 47 -5.97 1.78 -23.16
CA TYR A 47 -5.35 2.29 -21.93
C TYR A 47 -3.84 2.26 -22.12
N VAL A 48 -3.26 3.42 -22.40
CA VAL A 48 -1.84 3.52 -22.79
C VAL A 48 -0.93 3.68 -21.56
N TRP A 49 0.25 3.07 -21.63
CA TRP A 49 1.21 3.07 -20.52
C TRP A 49 1.57 4.49 -20.00
N GLY A 50 1.67 5.46 -20.90
CA GLY A 50 2.02 6.85 -20.52
C GLY A 50 1.02 7.52 -19.58
N GLU A 51 -0.23 7.07 -19.59
CA GLU A 51 -1.34 7.61 -18.79
C GLU A 51 -1.57 6.83 -17.49
N ALA A 52 -0.91 5.67 -17.33
CA ALA A 52 -1.05 4.86 -16.13
C ALA A 52 -0.57 5.61 -14.88
N SER A 53 -1.43 5.72 -13.89
CA SER A 53 -1.13 6.34 -12.59
C SER A 53 -0.64 5.30 -11.58
N GLY A 54 0.03 5.71 -10.51
CA GLY A 54 0.42 4.72 -9.53
C GLY A 54 1.17 5.25 -8.31
N ALA A 55 1.34 4.34 -7.35
CA ALA A 55 2.06 4.58 -6.12
C ALA A 55 3.51 4.11 -6.25
N GLN A 56 4.43 4.94 -5.78
CA GLN A 56 5.84 4.57 -5.64
C GLN A 56 6.13 4.27 -4.17
N ARG A 57 6.77 3.12 -3.93
CA ARG A 57 7.33 2.73 -2.63
C ARG A 57 8.79 2.33 -2.86
N PRO A 58 9.69 2.43 -1.89
CA PRO A 58 11.13 2.21 -2.08
C PRO A 58 11.49 0.90 -2.79
N ALA A 59 10.76 -0.19 -2.52
CA ALA A 59 11.05 -1.51 -3.08
C ALA A 59 10.02 -1.97 -4.12
N ARG A 60 8.97 -1.17 -4.37
CA ARG A 60 7.83 -1.54 -5.20
C ARG A 60 7.21 -0.31 -5.84
N THR A 61 6.93 -0.39 -7.13
CA THR A 61 6.16 0.62 -7.86
C THR A 61 5.03 -0.06 -8.59
N SER A 62 3.80 0.38 -8.38
CA SER A 62 2.63 -0.10 -9.14
C SER A 62 2.11 1.02 -10.02
N ARG A 63 1.73 0.71 -11.24
CA ARG A 63 1.11 1.63 -12.20
C ARG A 63 -0.19 1.02 -12.72
N HIS A 64 -1.29 1.71 -12.44
CA HIS A 64 -2.64 1.28 -12.76
C HIS A 64 -3.06 1.82 -14.12
N TYR A 65 -3.49 0.95 -15.00
CA TYR A 65 -4.13 1.30 -16.26
C TYR A 65 -5.59 1.69 -16.04
N ILE A 66 -6.30 0.85 -15.31
CA ILE A 66 -7.73 0.98 -15.06
C ILE A 66 -8.06 0.53 -13.65
N THR A 67 -9.02 1.20 -13.05
CA THR A 67 -9.74 0.75 -11.86
C THR A 67 -11.16 1.29 -11.98
N GLY A 68 -12.15 0.40 -11.98
CA GLY A 68 -13.54 0.85 -12.14
C GLY A 68 -14.54 -0.30 -12.17
N MET A 69 -15.76 0.03 -12.59
CA MET A 69 -16.89 -0.88 -12.62
C MET A 69 -17.29 -1.22 -14.06
N LEU A 70 -17.35 -2.50 -14.35
CA LEU A 70 -18.03 -3.07 -15.51
C LEU A 70 -19.54 -3.16 -15.25
N PRO A 71 -20.37 -3.49 -16.28
CA PRO A 71 -21.76 -3.90 -16.06
C PRO A 71 -21.88 -5.01 -15.01
N ASP A 72 -23.06 -5.22 -14.48
CA ASP A 72 -23.39 -6.28 -13.52
C ASP A 72 -22.62 -6.18 -12.20
N ASN A 73 -22.23 -4.95 -11.80
CA ASN A 73 -21.52 -4.67 -10.55
C ASN A 73 -20.19 -5.45 -10.39
N ILE A 74 -19.47 -5.63 -11.50
CA ILE A 74 -18.16 -6.28 -11.52
C ILE A 74 -17.07 -5.20 -11.44
N ARG A 75 -16.24 -5.25 -10.38
CA ARG A 75 -15.01 -4.47 -10.30
C ARG A 75 -13.95 -5.07 -11.20
N LEU A 76 -13.28 -4.22 -11.95
CA LEU A 76 -12.11 -4.55 -12.74
C LEU A 76 -10.96 -3.60 -12.37
N GLU A 77 -9.80 -4.18 -12.12
CA GLU A 77 -8.55 -3.45 -11.97
C GLU A 77 -7.46 -4.11 -12.78
N ALA A 78 -6.64 -3.31 -13.46
CA ALA A 78 -5.46 -3.79 -14.16
C ALA A 78 -4.27 -2.87 -13.89
N HIS A 79 -3.15 -3.47 -13.45
CA HIS A 79 -1.93 -2.72 -13.17
C HIS A 79 -0.67 -3.56 -13.45
N VAL A 80 0.46 -2.87 -13.50
CA VAL A 80 1.79 -3.50 -13.52
C VAL A 80 2.51 -3.12 -12.24
N THR A 81 3.15 -4.10 -11.63
CA THR A 81 4.02 -3.89 -10.47
C THR A 81 5.46 -4.24 -10.83
N PHE A 82 6.37 -3.36 -10.39
CA PHE A 82 7.82 -3.53 -10.45
C PHE A 82 8.34 -3.79 -9.06
N LEU A 83 9.14 -4.82 -8.90
CA LEU A 83 9.80 -5.20 -7.66
C LEU A 83 11.31 -5.01 -7.78
N GLN A 84 11.89 -4.27 -6.85
CA GLN A 84 13.34 -4.18 -6.74
C GLN A 84 13.92 -5.51 -6.26
N PRO A 85 15.21 -5.78 -6.52
CA PRO A 85 15.92 -6.91 -5.92
C PRO A 85 15.76 -6.93 -4.41
N GLY A 86 15.43 -8.07 -3.84
CA GLY A 86 15.26 -8.23 -2.38
C GLY A 86 14.06 -7.45 -1.80
N ALA A 87 13.09 -7.03 -2.62
CA ALA A 87 11.87 -6.42 -2.13
C ALA A 87 11.21 -7.33 -1.07
N PRO A 88 10.78 -6.77 0.07
CA PRO A 88 10.11 -7.57 1.09
C PRO A 88 8.81 -8.18 0.53
N PRO A 89 8.39 -9.34 1.03
CA PRO A 89 7.11 -9.92 0.64
C PRO A 89 5.96 -8.98 0.99
N GLU A 90 4.91 -9.01 0.17
CA GLU A 90 3.65 -8.41 0.55
C GLU A 90 3.05 -9.16 1.74
N PRO A 91 2.32 -8.46 2.62
CA PRO A 91 1.46 -9.14 3.58
C PRO A 91 0.55 -10.13 2.85
N VAL A 92 0.26 -11.24 3.49
CA VAL A 92 -0.77 -12.15 2.99
C VAL A 92 -2.09 -11.40 2.96
N ALA A 93 -2.75 -11.43 1.83
CA ALA A 93 -4.04 -10.80 1.60
C ALA A 93 -5.03 -11.82 1.02
N HIS A 94 -6.31 -11.53 1.18
CA HIS A 94 -7.40 -12.21 0.47
C HIS A 94 -8.43 -11.16 0.07
N HIS A 95 -9.12 -11.41 -1.03
CA HIS A 95 -10.07 -10.47 -1.62
C HIS A 95 -11.38 -11.17 -1.99
N LYS A 96 -12.44 -10.38 -2.16
CA LYS A 96 -13.71 -10.87 -2.71
C LYS A 96 -13.67 -11.04 -4.23
N HIS A 97 -12.61 -10.57 -4.88
CA HIS A 97 -12.35 -10.73 -6.31
C HIS A 97 -11.25 -11.75 -6.54
N SER A 98 -11.20 -12.30 -7.74
CA SER A 98 -10.10 -13.16 -8.20
C SER A 98 -9.00 -12.32 -8.83
N GLU A 99 -7.76 -12.80 -8.74
CA GLU A 99 -6.59 -12.13 -9.31
C GLU A 99 -5.80 -13.06 -10.21
N ILE A 100 -5.32 -12.51 -11.32
CA ILE A 100 -4.42 -13.18 -12.26
C ILE A 100 -3.13 -12.36 -12.30
N TRP A 101 -2.00 -13.03 -12.09
CA TRP A 101 -0.66 -12.47 -12.28
C TRP A 101 -0.03 -13.05 -13.54
N PHE A 102 0.52 -12.19 -14.37
CA PHE A 102 1.33 -12.59 -15.50
C PHE A 102 2.74 -12.01 -15.32
N VAL A 103 3.75 -12.87 -15.15
CA VAL A 103 5.15 -12.44 -14.96
C VAL A 103 5.69 -11.91 -16.27
N ARG A 104 6.12 -10.65 -16.26
CA ARG A 104 6.67 -9.96 -17.44
C ARG A 104 8.18 -10.10 -17.53
N GLU A 105 8.86 -9.92 -16.39
CA GLU A 105 10.32 -9.92 -16.29
C GLU A 105 10.77 -10.49 -14.96
N GLY A 106 11.96 -11.09 -14.96
CA GLY A 106 12.56 -11.66 -13.75
C GLY A 106 11.82 -12.89 -13.22
N THR A 107 11.90 -13.07 -11.91
CA THR A 107 11.29 -14.19 -11.19
C THR A 107 10.56 -13.71 -9.94
N VAL A 108 9.39 -14.27 -9.67
CA VAL A 108 8.62 -13.99 -8.47
C VAL A 108 8.33 -15.26 -7.70
N SER A 109 8.21 -15.15 -6.39
CA SER A 109 7.66 -16.20 -5.54
C SER A 109 6.21 -15.82 -5.26
N LEU A 110 5.27 -16.60 -5.79
CA LEU A 110 3.84 -16.42 -5.61
C LEU A 110 3.29 -17.52 -4.72
N MET A 111 2.62 -17.15 -3.66
CA MET A 111 1.82 -18.03 -2.81
C MET A 111 0.34 -17.80 -3.12
N THR A 112 -0.40 -18.86 -3.40
CA THR A 112 -1.87 -18.87 -3.54
C THR A 112 -2.42 -20.09 -2.83
N ALA A 113 -3.49 -19.91 -2.03
CA ALA A 113 -4.15 -20.99 -1.28
C ALA A 113 -3.13 -21.86 -0.47
N GLY A 114 -2.14 -21.22 0.16
CA GLY A 114 -1.10 -21.90 0.95
C GLY A 114 0.01 -22.61 0.13
N VAL A 115 -0.05 -22.61 -1.20
CA VAL A 115 0.97 -23.21 -2.05
C VAL A 115 1.86 -22.13 -2.66
N THR A 116 3.17 -22.22 -2.41
CA THR A 116 4.16 -21.28 -2.96
C THR A 116 4.87 -21.89 -4.16
N ARG A 117 5.00 -21.11 -5.24
CA ARG A 117 5.80 -21.46 -6.42
C ARG A 117 6.63 -20.28 -6.89
N THR A 118 7.79 -20.57 -7.45
CA THR A 118 8.59 -19.60 -8.20
C THR A 118 8.12 -19.60 -9.65
N LEU A 119 7.74 -18.40 -10.14
CA LEU A 119 7.31 -18.14 -11.50
C LEU A 119 8.34 -17.24 -12.17
N LYS A 120 8.55 -17.45 -13.48
CA LYS A 120 9.45 -16.67 -14.33
C LYS A 120 8.67 -15.96 -15.44
N ALA A 121 9.34 -15.09 -16.17
CA ALA A 121 8.76 -14.39 -17.31
C ALA A 121 8.02 -15.36 -18.25
N GLY A 122 6.76 -15.06 -18.57
CA GLY A 122 5.84 -15.87 -19.34
C GLY A 122 4.93 -16.79 -18.50
N ASP A 123 5.24 -17.02 -17.25
CA ASP A 123 4.39 -17.82 -16.35
C ASP A 123 3.22 -16.97 -15.81
N MET A 124 2.16 -17.66 -15.40
CA MET A 124 0.93 -17.07 -14.87
C MET A 124 0.55 -17.71 -13.53
N GLY A 125 0.00 -16.93 -12.64
CA GLY A 125 -0.65 -17.37 -11.40
C GLY A 125 -2.11 -16.96 -11.36
N LEU A 126 -2.92 -17.71 -10.63
CA LEU A 126 -4.32 -17.40 -10.36
C LEU A 126 -4.58 -17.59 -8.87
N CYS A 127 -5.28 -16.64 -8.27
CA CYS A 127 -5.91 -16.76 -6.96
C CYS A 127 -7.40 -16.52 -7.12
N ILE A 128 -8.23 -17.46 -6.70
CA ILE A 128 -9.67 -17.27 -6.71
C ILE A 128 -10.11 -16.45 -5.49
N ALA A 129 -11.26 -15.81 -5.62
CA ALA A 129 -11.85 -15.00 -4.56
C ALA A 129 -11.93 -15.77 -3.23
N GLY A 130 -11.46 -15.17 -2.15
CA GLY A 130 -11.45 -15.74 -0.80
C GLY A 130 -10.21 -16.54 -0.44
N ASP A 131 -9.35 -16.88 -1.39
CA ASP A 131 -8.09 -17.56 -1.08
C ASP A 131 -7.00 -16.55 -0.67
N ASP A 132 -6.11 -16.99 0.20
CA ASP A 132 -4.95 -16.22 0.61
C ASP A 132 -3.89 -16.20 -0.49
N HIS A 133 -3.24 -15.04 -0.65
CA HIS A 133 -2.11 -14.89 -1.55
C HIS A 133 -1.06 -13.91 -1.04
N SER A 134 0.15 -14.06 -1.53
CA SER A 134 1.23 -13.08 -1.40
C SER A 134 2.24 -13.25 -2.52
N ILE A 135 2.90 -12.16 -2.91
CA ILE A 135 3.90 -12.18 -3.97
C ILE A 135 5.15 -11.39 -3.56
N THR A 136 6.32 -11.89 -3.93
CA THR A 136 7.60 -11.22 -3.70
C THR A 136 8.56 -11.46 -4.86
N ASN A 137 9.61 -10.63 -4.96
CA ASN A 137 10.71 -10.90 -5.86
C ASN A 137 11.50 -12.12 -5.34
N ALA A 138 11.61 -13.16 -6.16
CA ALA A 138 12.39 -14.36 -5.80
C ALA A 138 13.90 -14.14 -5.88
N SER A 139 14.35 -13.07 -6.56
CA SER A 139 15.77 -12.73 -6.71
C SER A 139 16.19 -11.63 -5.73
N LYS A 140 17.40 -11.75 -5.20
CA LYS A 140 18.05 -10.70 -4.40
C LYS A 140 18.92 -9.75 -5.23
N THR A 141 19.14 -10.06 -6.48
CA THR A 141 20.05 -9.33 -7.38
C THR A 141 19.38 -8.76 -8.62
N GLU A 142 18.30 -9.38 -9.07
CA GLU A 142 17.59 -8.99 -10.29
C GLU A 142 16.20 -8.42 -9.98
N PRO A 143 15.76 -7.38 -10.69
CA PRO A 143 14.41 -6.88 -10.57
C PRO A 143 13.40 -7.88 -11.18
N ALA A 144 12.14 -7.72 -10.81
CA ALA A 144 11.05 -8.47 -11.41
C ALA A 144 9.87 -7.53 -11.71
N SER A 145 9.04 -7.90 -12.68
CA SER A 145 7.79 -7.22 -12.94
C SER A 145 6.69 -8.18 -13.35
N TYR A 146 5.47 -7.84 -12.97
CA TYR A 146 4.30 -8.61 -13.30
C TYR A 146 3.09 -7.71 -13.59
N PHE A 147 2.21 -8.17 -14.44
CA PHE A 147 0.89 -7.60 -14.67
C PHE A 147 -0.12 -8.29 -13.78
N VAL A 148 -1.06 -7.53 -13.24
CA VAL A 148 -2.19 -8.04 -12.43
C VAL A 148 -3.49 -7.64 -13.10
N LEU A 149 -4.41 -8.59 -13.14
CA LEU A 149 -5.82 -8.37 -13.46
C LEU A 149 -6.65 -8.87 -12.28
N SER A 150 -7.37 -7.96 -11.64
CA SER A 150 -8.32 -8.29 -10.56
C SER A 150 -9.74 -8.12 -11.08
N VAL A 151 -10.59 -9.12 -10.88
CA VAL A 151 -11.98 -9.14 -11.38
C VAL A 151 -12.90 -9.81 -10.38
N GLY A 152 -14.03 -9.16 -10.07
CA GLY A 152 -15.02 -9.70 -9.15
C GLY A 152 -15.94 -8.64 -8.55
N PRO A 153 -16.67 -8.94 -7.49
CA PRO A 153 -17.48 -7.95 -6.80
C PRO A 153 -16.59 -6.85 -6.18
N PRO A 154 -17.12 -5.63 -5.99
CA PRO A 154 -16.43 -4.59 -5.23
C PRO A 154 -16.24 -4.99 -3.77
N GLU A 155 -15.18 -4.49 -3.15
CA GLU A 155 -14.87 -4.62 -1.71
C GLU A 155 -15.44 -3.45 -0.90
#